data_8889c1b87f137e28c05f1ed881b37984
#
_entry.id   8889c1b87f137e28c05f1ed881b37984
#
_cell.length_a   1.000
_cell.length_b   1.000
_cell.length_c   1.000
_cell.angle_alpha   90.00
_cell.angle_beta   90.00
_cell.angle_gamma   90.00
#
_symmetry.space_group_name_H-M   'P 1'
#
loop_
_entity.id
_entity.type
_entity.pdbx_description
1 polymer ?
#
loop_
_entity_poly.entity_id
_entity_poly.type
_entity_poly.pdbx_seq_one_letter_code
_entity_poly.pdbx_strand_id
1 'polypeptide(L)'
;MGVNTCLFMLVSGYGLNGKENVVIVELKQWEMEAIVLEKNRARNRARILAGYCWNWPKATRNNTNFHDIEIGDYSISWNLNGGDAFAISDESVHKAGCIHTSQGLEFDYTGVIIGNDMRFENGKVITDYTKRAKTDNSLKGIKTLAKKDKEKADRVADEIIKNTYRTLMTRGMKGCYVYCTDAALAQYFKKLLKQKSRNKKHGIKTITLFSDSSKRTELYKSSRTIAY
;
A
#
# COMPACT_ATOMS: atom_id res chain seq x y z
N MET A 1 9.17 -5.38 25.06
CA MET A 1 9.61 -5.44 23.64
C MET A 1 8.42 -5.92 22.81
N GLY A 2 7.73 -5.01 22.14
CA GLY A 2 6.57 -5.35 21.30
C GLY A 2 7.03 -6.00 20.02
N VAL A 3 6.66 -7.25 19.81
CA VAL A 3 6.90 -7.96 18.55
C VAL A 3 5.91 -7.39 17.54
N ASN A 4 6.39 -6.52 16.64
CA ASN A 4 5.59 -6.08 15.49
C ASN A 4 5.38 -7.27 14.56
N THR A 5 4.17 -7.80 14.59
CA THR A 5 3.79 -8.97 13.79
C THR A 5 3.30 -8.51 12.43
N CYS A 6 3.97 -8.93 11.40
CA CYS A 6 3.59 -8.70 10.01
C CYS A 6 2.40 -9.58 9.63
N LEU A 7 1.42 -9.04 8.92
CA LEU A 7 0.26 -9.77 8.45
C LEU A 7 0.23 -9.78 6.93
N PHE A 8 0.08 -10.96 6.39
CA PHE A 8 -0.17 -11.18 4.97
C PHE A 8 -1.64 -11.14 4.65
N MET A 9 -1.99 -10.30 3.74
CA MET A 9 -3.30 -10.29 3.13
C MET A 9 -3.19 -10.54 1.64
N LEU A 10 -3.88 -11.54 1.19
CA LEU A 10 -4.20 -11.71 -0.20
C LEU A 10 -5.42 -10.87 -0.56
N VAL A 11 -5.22 -9.92 -1.42
CA VAL A 11 -6.31 -9.30 -2.15
C VAL A 11 -6.61 -10.20 -3.34
N SER A 12 -7.77 -10.86 -3.34
CA SER A 12 -8.26 -11.54 -4.52
C SER A 12 -8.56 -10.48 -5.58
N GLY A 13 -7.58 -10.16 -6.41
CA GLY A 13 -7.81 -9.54 -7.70
C GLY A 13 -8.20 -10.65 -8.66
N TYR A 14 -9.18 -10.44 -9.50
CA TYR A 14 -9.39 -11.30 -10.65
C TYR A 14 -8.19 -11.12 -11.57
N GLY A 15 -7.27 -12.08 -11.55
CA GLY A 15 -6.35 -12.23 -12.66
C GLY A 15 -7.18 -12.50 -13.92
N LEU A 16 -6.71 -12.03 -15.06
CA LEU A 16 -7.34 -12.21 -16.37
C LEU A 16 -7.73 -13.68 -16.68
N ASN A 17 -7.34 -14.63 -15.84
CA ASN A 17 -7.57 -16.07 -16.00
C ASN A 17 -8.55 -16.68 -14.96
N GLY A 18 -9.30 -15.89 -14.22
CA GLY A 18 -10.35 -16.39 -13.31
C GLY A 18 -9.87 -17.25 -12.12
N LYS A 19 -8.56 -17.37 -11.87
CA LYS A 19 -8.03 -18.14 -10.73
C LYS A 19 -7.85 -17.24 -9.51
N GLU A 20 -8.46 -17.65 -8.41
CA GLU A 20 -8.29 -16.98 -7.11
C GLU A 20 -6.90 -17.29 -6.55
N ASN A 21 -6.17 -16.25 -6.25
CA ASN A 21 -4.84 -16.36 -5.65
C ASN A 21 -4.88 -15.89 -4.21
N VAL A 22 -4.64 -16.80 -3.29
CA VAL A 22 -4.65 -16.52 -1.85
C VAL A 22 -3.43 -17.11 -1.17
N VAL A 23 -2.58 -16.28 -0.58
CA VAL A 23 -1.61 -16.69 0.44
C VAL A 23 -1.73 -15.78 1.65
N ILE A 24 -1.82 -16.31 2.85
CA ILE A 24 -1.81 -15.57 4.10
C ILE A 24 -0.64 -16.07 4.91
N VAL A 25 0.25 -15.17 5.34
CA VAL A 25 1.33 -15.51 6.27
C VAL A 25 1.49 -14.38 7.29
N GLU A 26 1.62 -14.67 8.57
CA GLU A 26 2.08 -13.72 9.59
C GLU A 26 3.60 -13.59 9.46
N LEU A 27 4.11 -12.41 9.12
CA LEU A 27 5.53 -12.20 8.91
C LEU A 27 6.02 -10.90 9.58
N LYS A 28 7.30 -10.89 9.90
CA LYS A 28 8.06 -9.69 10.19
C LYS A 28 8.44 -8.99 8.88
N GLN A 29 8.88 -7.72 8.94
CA GLN A 29 9.23 -6.92 7.77
C GLN A 29 10.24 -7.62 6.86
N TRP A 30 11.31 -8.15 7.44
CA TRP A 30 12.35 -8.89 6.72
C TRP A 30 11.85 -10.22 6.12
N GLU A 31 10.82 -10.84 6.72
CA GLU A 31 10.21 -12.05 6.15
C GLU A 31 9.40 -11.72 4.89
N MET A 32 8.69 -10.57 4.87
CA MET A 32 8.01 -10.09 3.67
C MET A 32 9.02 -9.85 2.54
N GLU A 33 10.12 -9.17 2.85
CA GLU A 33 11.19 -8.95 1.89
C GLU A 33 11.76 -10.25 1.35
N ALA A 34 12.10 -11.20 2.23
CA ALA A 34 12.63 -12.51 1.84
C ALA A 34 11.68 -13.26 0.88
N ILE A 35 10.37 -13.20 1.12
CA ILE A 35 9.40 -13.82 0.23
C ILE A 35 9.31 -13.09 -1.10
N VAL A 36 9.29 -11.76 -1.10
CA VAL A 36 9.26 -10.98 -2.34
C VAL A 36 10.51 -11.28 -3.17
N LEU A 37 11.69 -11.37 -2.54
CA LEU A 37 12.94 -11.77 -3.19
C LEU A 37 12.84 -13.19 -3.76
N GLU A 38 12.34 -14.15 -3.01
CA GLU A 38 12.14 -15.52 -3.50
C GLU A 38 11.20 -15.56 -4.71
N LYS A 39 10.05 -14.87 -4.65
CA LYS A 39 9.09 -14.80 -5.76
C LYS A 39 9.64 -14.09 -6.97
N ASN A 40 10.60 -13.16 -6.77
CA ASN A 40 11.22 -12.41 -7.85
C ASN A 40 12.20 -13.26 -8.67
N ARG A 41 12.87 -14.24 -8.07
CA ARG A 41 13.90 -15.09 -8.70
C ARG A 41 13.44 -15.75 -10.00
N ALA A 42 12.17 -16.13 -10.08
CA ALA A 42 11.67 -16.89 -11.21
C ALA A 42 11.45 -16.05 -12.48
N ARG A 43 11.02 -14.78 -12.34
CA ARG A 43 10.56 -13.96 -13.48
C ARG A 43 10.84 -12.46 -13.34
N ASN A 44 11.54 -12.01 -12.33
CA ASN A 44 11.74 -10.58 -12.04
C ASN A 44 10.41 -9.78 -12.00
N ARG A 45 9.35 -10.35 -11.41
CA ARG A 45 7.99 -9.76 -11.37
C ARG A 45 7.41 -9.69 -9.95
N ALA A 46 8.27 -9.48 -8.96
CA ALA A 46 7.83 -9.18 -7.60
C ALA A 46 8.48 -7.89 -7.09
N ARG A 47 7.71 -7.02 -6.41
CA ARG A 47 8.19 -5.71 -5.95
C ARG A 47 7.62 -5.37 -4.58
N ILE A 48 8.39 -4.60 -3.82
CA ILE A 48 7.92 -3.95 -2.59
C ILE A 48 7.40 -2.56 -2.97
N LEU A 49 6.24 -2.19 -2.41
CA LEU A 49 5.58 -0.91 -2.62
C LEU A 49 5.23 -0.29 -1.27
N ALA A 50 5.31 1.02 -1.14
CA ALA A 50 4.95 1.71 0.08
C ALA A 50 4.12 2.97 -0.18
N GLY A 51 3.28 3.34 0.80
CA GLY A 51 2.56 4.61 0.81
C GLY A 51 3.48 5.80 1.10
N TYR A 52 2.92 6.99 1.01
CA TYR A 52 3.66 8.26 1.17
C TYR A 52 3.80 8.67 2.65
N CYS A 53 4.34 7.81 3.51
CA CYS A 53 4.57 8.12 4.93
C CYS A 53 5.99 8.58 5.25
N TRP A 54 6.92 8.38 4.33
CA TRP A 54 8.33 8.71 4.50
C TRP A 54 8.72 9.87 3.60
N ASN A 55 9.58 10.75 4.11
CA ASN A 55 10.11 11.85 3.31
C ASN A 55 11.06 11.31 2.24
N TRP A 56 11.06 11.96 1.09
CA TRP A 56 11.95 11.63 -0.03
C TRP A 56 12.75 12.89 -0.43
N PRO A 57 13.85 13.19 0.29
CA PRO A 57 14.64 14.40 0.08
C PRO A 57 15.36 14.35 -1.26
N LYS A 58 15.44 15.50 -1.94
CA LYS A 58 16.18 15.61 -3.21
C LYS A 58 17.65 15.19 -3.07
N ALA A 59 18.27 15.50 -1.93
CA ALA A 59 19.68 15.23 -1.69
C ALA A 59 20.03 13.74 -1.60
N THR A 60 19.09 12.88 -1.21
CA THR A 60 19.32 11.45 -0.96
C THR A 60 18.66 10.54 -1.98
N ARG A 61 17.83 11.06 -2.88
CA ARG A 61 17.01 10.23 -3.80
C ARG A 61 17.81 9.34 -4.77
N ASN A 62 19.09 9.62 -4.96
CA ASN A 62 19.99 8.82 -5.80
C ASN A 62 21.07 8.13 -4.98
N ASN A 63 21.00 8.19 -3.65
CA ASN A 63 21.98 7.57 -2.74
C ASN A 63 21.50 6.15 -2.39
N THR A 64 22.19 5.15 -2.91
CA THR A 64 21.88 3.72 -2.68
C THR A 64 22.09 3.30 -1.23
N ASN A 65 22.92 4.04 -0.47
CA ASN A 65 23.20 3.76 0.94
C ASN A 65 22.22 4.46 1.89
N PHE A 66 21.27 5.23 1.37
CA PHE A 66 20.27 5.91 2.16
C PHE A 66 18.94 5.15 2.10
N HIS A 67 18.42 4.81 3.28
CA HIS A 67 17.13 4.15 3.40
C HIS A 67 16.10 5.11 3.96
N ASP A 68 15.11 5.47 3.13
CA ASP A 68 14.05 6.41 3.51
C ASP A 68 13.01 5.77 4.43
N ILE A 69 12.78 4.48 4.27
CA ILE A 69 11.84 3.71 5.09
C ILE A 69 12.63 3.01 6.19
N GLU A 70 12.36 3.40 7.43
CA GLU A 70 12.92 2.78 8.64
C GLU A 70 11.76 2.31 9.53
N ILE A 71 11.77 1.03 9.90
CA ILE A 71 10.74 0.39 10.73
C ILE A 71 11.41 -0.58 11.72
N GLY A 72 11.71 -0.11 12.92
CA GLY A 72 12.54 -0.87 13.86
C GLY A 72 13.92 -1.13 13.27
N ASP A 73 14.33 -2.40 13.23
CA ASP A 73 15.62 -2.82 12.66
C ASP A 73 15.58 -3.04 11.13
N TYR A 74 14.43 -2.82 10.50
CA TYR A 74 14.26 -2.95 9.04
C TYR A 74 14.38 -1.60 8.36
N SER A 75 15.17 -1.55 7.28
CA SER A 75 15.27 -0.35 6.46
C SER A 75 15.37 -0.68 4.98
N ILE A 76 14.79 0.17 4.12
CA ILE A 76 14.82 0.00 2.68
C ILE A 76 14.75 1.37 1.99
N SER A 77 15.47 1.52 0.86
CA SER A 77 15.39 2.73 0.03
C SER A 77 14.01 2.85 -0.62
N TRP A 78 13.46 4.06 -0.66
CA TRP A 78 12.15 4.32 -1.23
C TRP A 78 12.25 5.17 -2.48
N ASN A 79 11.65 4.70 -3.58
CA ASN A 79 11.57 5.39 -4.85
C ASN A 79 12.94 5.89 -5.39
N LEU A 80 13.99 5.10 -5.15
CA LEU A 80 15.36 5.41 -5.52
C LEU A 80 15.46 5.65 -7.04
N ASN A 81 16.19 6.68 -7.45
CA ASN A 81 16.35 7.13 -8.84
C ASN A 81 15.03 7.50 -9.55
N GLY A 82 14.04 7.97 -8.79
CA GLY A 82 12.75 8.39 -9.37
C GLY A 82 11.89 7.26 -9.92
N GLY A 83 12.31 6.02 -9.77
CA GLY A 83 11.57 4.85 -10.22
C GLY A 83 11.76 4.49 -11.70
N ASP A 84 12.70 5.12 -12.40
CA ASP A 84 13.05 4.73 -13.75
C ASP A 84 13.40 3.24 -13.81
N ALA A 85 12.86 2.53 -14.79
CA ALA A 85 13.01 1.10 -14.97
C ALA A 85 12.59 0.23 -13.77
N PHE A 86 11.78 0.76 -12.80
CA PHE A 86 11.38 0.05 -11.59
C PHE A 86 10.73 -1.33 -11.87
N ALA A 87 9.99 -1.45 -12.98
CA ALA A 87 9.33 -2.70 -13.33
C ALA A 87 10.27 -3.77 -13.88
N ILE A 88 11.38 -3.38 -14.51
CA ILE A 88 12.24 -4.26 -15.32
C ILE A 88 13.63 -4.46 -14.74
N SER A 89 14.15 -3.51 -13.96
CA SER A 89 15.48 -3.63 -13.35
C SER A 89 15.51 -4.71 -12.28
N ASP A 90 16.49 -5.60 -12.31
CA ASP A 90 16.68 -6.65 -11.32
C ASP A 90 16.92 -6.09 -9.92
N GLU A 91 17.63 -4.96 -9.83
CA GLU A 91 17.89 -4.26 -8.56
C GLU A 91 16.66 -3.64 -7.91
N SER A 92 15.55 -3.54 -8.65
CA SER A 92 14.34 -2.90 -8.13
C SER A 92 13.62 -3.74 -7.08
N VAL A 93 13.93 -5.02 -6.95
CA VAL A 93 13.39 -5.88 -5.88
C VAL A 93 13.95 -5.49 -4.50
N HIS A 94 15.12 -4.85 -4.46
CA HIS A 94 15.77 -4.35 -3.22
C HIS A 94 15.35 -2.92 -2.84
N LYS A 95 14.33 -2.37 -3.50
CA LYS A 95 13.81 -1.02 -3.27
C LYS A 95 12.29 -1.06 -3.12
N ALA A 96 11.77 -0.14 -2.33
CA ALA A 96 10.33 0.08 -2.30
C ALA A 96 9.93 1.13 -3.35
N GLY A 97 8.95 0.80 -4.18
CA GLY A 97 8.33 1.75 -5.11
C GLY A 97 7.17 2.50 -4.45
N CYS A 98 6.69 3.55 -5.12
CA CYS A 98 5.50 4.29 -4.73
C CYS A 98 4.35 4.09 -5.74
N ILE A 99 3.23 4.74 -5.51
CA ILE A 99 2.08 4.67 -6.42
C ILE A 99 2.43 5.15 -7.83
N HIS A 100 3.29 6.16 -7.97
CA HIS A 100 3.66 6.68 -9.29
C HIS A 100 4.59 5.74 -10.05
N THR A 101 5.56 5.11 -9.36
CA THR A 101 6.49 4.16 -9.98
C THR A 101 5.84 2.83 -10.33
N SER A 102 4.69 2.52 -9.74
CA SER A 102 3.89 1.33 -10.04
C SER A 102 2.65 1.62 -10.90
N GLN A 103 2.42 2.88 -11.29
CA GLN A 103 1.25 3.26 -12.06
C GLN A 103 1.28 2.62 -13.45
N GLY A 104 0.17 1.96 -13.83
CA GLY A 104 0.06 1.27 -15.11
C GLY A 104 0.84 -0.05 -15.19
N LEU A 105 1.56 -0.43 -14.14
CA LEU A 105 2.34 -1.67 -14.07
C LEU A 105 1.61 -2.75 -13.29
N GLU A 106 1.88 -4.00 -13.66
CA GLU A 106 1.38 -5.19 -12.98
C GLU A 106 2.55 -6.12 -12.66
N PHE A 107 2.55 -6.62 -11.43
CA PHE A 107 3.54 -7.58 -10.95
C PHE A 107 2.87 -8.92 -10.66
N ASP A 108 3.63 -10.01 -10.66
CA ASP A 108 3.11 -11.29 -10.20
C ASP A 108 2.79 -11.23 -8.70
N TYR A 109 3.71 -10.65 -7.93
CA TYR A 109 3.56 -10.49 -6.48
C TYR A 109 3.98 -9.09 -6.02
N THR A 110 3.29 -8.57 -5.01
CA THR A 110 3.67 -7.32 -4.35
C THR A 110 3.76 -7.48 -2.84
N GLY A 111 4.76 -6.86 -2.23
CA GLY A 111 4.79 -6.56 -0.79
C GLY A 111 4.37 -5.11 -0.59
N VAL A 112 3.34 -4.84 0.21
CA VAL A 112 2.86 -3.47 0.44
C VAL A 112 3.07 -3.06 1.89
N ILE A 113 3.82 -1.98 2.10
CA ILE A 113 4.04 -1.39 3.42
C ILE A 113 3.00 -0.29 3.65
N ILE A 114 2.13 -0.49 4.63
CA ILE A 114 1.17 0.51 5.11
C ILE A 114 1.79 1.23 6.30
N GLY A 115 1.95 2.54 6.15
CA GLY A 115 2.56 3.39 7.17
C GLY A 115 1.57 3.93 8.20
N ASN A 116 2.04 4.91 8.98
CA ASN A 116 1.29 5.48 10.09
C ASN A 116 0.10 6.36 9.65
N ASP A 117 -0.11 6.56 8.36
CA ASP A 117 -1.25 7.29 7.80
C ASP A 117 -2.55 6.46 7.77
N MET A 118 -2.49 5.16 8.11
CA MET A 118 -3.66 4.30 8.24
C MET A 118 -3.53 3.39 9.47
N ARG A 119 -4.54 3.38 10.33
CA ARG A 119 -4.60 2.58 11.55
C ARG A 119 -6.01 2.04 11.83
N PHE A 120 -6.14 1.11 12.75
CA PHE A 120 -7.43 0.60 13.21
C PHE A 120 -7.68 1.03 14.65
N GLU A 121 -8.72 1.83 14.86
CA GLU A 121 -9.05 2.42 16.12
C GLU A 121 -10.57 2.46 16.31
N ASN A 122 -11.07 2.13 17.52
CA ASN A 122 -12.51 2.17 17.86
C ASN A 122 -13.41 1.42 16.87
N GLY A 123 -12.96 0.26 16.37
CA GLY A 123 -13.73 -0.58 15.44
C GLY A 123 -13.73 -0.10 13.99
N LYS A 124 -12.93 0.90 13.63
CA LYS A 124 -12.89 1.50 12.29
C LYS A 124 -11.46 1.65 11.77
N VAL A 125 -11.32 1.61 10.46
CA VAL A 125 -10.08 2.02 9.78
C VAL A 125 -10.05 3.55 9.72
N ILE A 126 -9.06 4.14 10.36
CA ILE A 126 -8.85 5.59 10.44
C ILE A 126 -7.65 5.95 9.59
N THR A 127 -7.76 7.02 8.82
CA THR A 127 -6.67 7.62 8.08
C THR A 127 -6.24 8.94 8.71
N ASP A 128 -4.96 9.28 8.55
CA ASP A 128 -4.37 10.49 9.13
C ASP A 128 -3.41 11.14 8.13
N TYR A 129 -3.88 12.16 7.43
CA TYR A 129 -3.07 12.87 6.45
C TYR A 129 -1.88 13.64 7.08
N THR A 130 -1.88 13.87 8.39
CA THR A 130 -0.76 14.53 9.07
C THR A 130 0.47 13.63 9.17
N LYS A 131 0.27 12.31 9.03
CA LYS A 131 1.33 11.29 9.01
C LYS A 131 1.91 11.03 7.62
N ARG A 132 1.39 11.73 6.60
CA ARG A 132 1.93 11.68 5.25
C ARG A 132 3.18 12.56 5.14
N ALA A 133 4.09 12.17 4.27
CA ALA A 133 5.29 12.92 3.98
C ALA A 133 4.98 14.33 3.47
N LYS A 134 5.81 15.30 3.83
CA LYS A 134 5.68 16.69 3.34
C LYS A 134 5.84 16.79 1.81
N THR A 135 6.49 15.81 1.21
CA THR A 135 6.73 15.71 -0.24
C THR A 135 5.55 15.08 -1.01
N ASP A 136 4.51 14.63 -0.32
CA ASP A 136 3.33 14.06 -0.97
C ASP A 136 2.46 15.14 -1.62
N ASN A 137 2.50 15.17 -2.95
CA ASN A 137 1.69 16.09 -3.74
C ASN A 137 0.22 15.66 -3.88
N SER A 138 -0.12 14.40 -3.58
CA SER A 138 -1.50 13.90 -3.69
C SER A 138 -2.46 14.60 -2.72
N LEU A 139 -1.92 15.13 -1.61
CA LEU A 139 -2.65 15.89 -0.60
C LEU A 139 -2.31 17.39 -0.60
N LYS A 140 -1.82 17.91 -1.73
CA LYS A 140 -1.54 19.34 -1.87
C LYS A 140 -2.82 20.17 -1.61
N GLY A 141 -2.72 21.16 -0.74
CA GLY A 141 -3.85 22.02 -0.39
C GLY A 141 -4.76 21.48 0.73
N ILE A 142 -4.60 20.23 1.18
CA ILE A 142 -5.45 19.63 2.22
C ILE A 142 -5.44 20.44 3.52
N LYS A 143 -4.27 20.96 3.92
CA LYS A 143 -4.14 21.78 5.14
C LYS A 143 -4.90 23.11 5.04
N THR A 144 -4.94 23.70 3.85
CA THR A 144 -5.71 24.93 3.59
C THR A 144 -7.20 24.64 3.59
N LEU A 145 -7.61 23.50 2.99
CA LEU A 145 -8.99 23.03 3.05
C LEU A 145 -9.42 22.75 4.49
N ALA A 146 -8.58 22.10 5.30
CA ALA A 146 -8.87 21.79 6.69
C ALA A 146 -9.08 23.01 7.58
N LYS A 147 -8.45 24.16 7.25
CA LYS A 147 -8.71 25.44 7.94
C LYS A 147 -10.07 26.03 7.61
N LYS A 148 -10.63 25.71 6.43
CA LYS A 148 -11.93 26.21 5.96
C LYS A 148 -13.07 25.26 6.30
N ASP A 149 -12.84 23.98 6.08
CA ASP A 149 -13.80 22.88 6.26
C ASP A 149 -13.05 21.59 6.62
N LYS A 150 -12.94 21.35 7.93
CA LYS A 150 -12.18 20.21 8.45
C LYS A 150 -12.81 18.87 8.02
N GLU A 151 -14.13 18.76 8.10
CA GLU A 151 -14.80 17.50 7.74
C GLU A 151 -14.62 17.14 6.28
N LYS A 152 -14.70 18.12 5.40
CA LYS A 152 -14.45 17.92 3.97
C LYS A 152 -13.00 17.50 3.71
N ALA A 153 -12.04 18.16 4.38
CA ALA A 153 -10.64 17.80 4.27
C ALA A 153 -10.37 16.38 4.74
N ASP A 154 -10.93 15.97 5.89
CA ASP A 154 -10.79 14.64 6.44
C ASP A 154 -11.38 13.58 5.48
N ARG A 155 -12.56 13.82 4.89
CA ARG A 155 -13.18 12.91 3.90
C ARG A 155 -12.31 12.77 2.63
N VAL A 156 -11.86 13.89 2.08
CA VAL A 156 -11.01 13.87 0.87
C VAL A 156 -9.69 13.13 1.13
N ALA A 157 -9.06 13.41 2.26
CA ALA A 157 -7.81 12.73 2.64
C ALA A 157 -8.03 11.23 2.87
N ASP A 158 -9.12 10.84 3.52
CA ASP A 158 -9.49 9.44 3.75
C ASP A 158 -9.61 8.67 2.43
N GLU A 159 -10.32 9.24 1.45
CA GLU A 159 -10.48 8.63 0.14
C GLU A 159 -9.14 8.49 -0.59
N ILE A 160 -8.30 9.52 -0.59
CA ILE A 160 -6.99 9.50 -1.27
C ILE A 160 -6.08 8.45 -0.63
N ILE A 161 -5.97 8.42 0.69
CA ILE A 161 -5.11 7.49 1.41
C ILE A 161 -5.56 6.03 1.15
N LYS A 162 -6.84 5.76 1.32
CA LYS A 162 -7.43 4.43 1.07
C LYS A 162 -7.25 3.98 -0.37
N ASN A 163 -7.48 4.88 -1.34
CA ASN A 163 -7.30 4.57 -2.75
C ASN A 163 -5.82 4.34 -3.12
N THR A 164 -4.90 5.05 -2.47
CA THR A 164 -3.46 4.80 -2.62
C THR A 164 -3.13 3.35 -2.26
N TYR A 165 -3.47 2.90 -1.06
CA TYR A 165 -3.19 1.53 -0.63
C TYR A 165 -3.96 0.48 -1.44
N ARG A 166 -5.21 0.75 -1.79
CA ARG A 166 -5.97 -0.11 -2.69
C ARG A 166 -5.26 -0.31 -4.02
N THR A 167 -4.77 0.79 -4.62
CA THR A 167 -4.04 0.73 -5.88
C THR A 167 -2.77 -0.09 -5.74
N LEU A 168 -1.95 0.15 -4.69
CA LEU A 168 -0.73 -0.60 -4.44
C LEU A 168 -1.02 -2.10 -4.26
N MET A 169 -2.02 -2.44 -3.45
CA MET A 169 -2.38 -3.84 -3.19
C MET A 169 -2.90 -4.58 -4.43
N THR A 170 -3.53 -3.87 -5.37
CA THR A 170 -4.04 -4.47 -6.61
C THR A 170 -3.00 -4.58 -7.72
N ARG A 171 -1.75 -4.18 -7.49
CA ARG A 171 -0.65 -4.37 -8.47
C ARG A 171 -0.14 -5.80 -8.52
N GLY A 172 -0.35 -6.62 -7.50
CA GLY A 172 0.05 -8.03 -7.48
C GLY A 172 -1.02 -8.94 -8.08
N MET A 173 -0.79 -9.43 -9.31
CA MET A 173 -1.75 -10.24 -10.06
C MET A 173 -1.96 -11.64 -9.48
N LYS A 174 -0.94 -12.21 -8.84
CA LYS A 174 -0.98 -13.54 -8.22
C LYS A 174 -1.05 -13.47 -6.69
N GLY A 175 -0.58 -12.38 -6.09
CA GLY A 175 -0.62 -12.22 -4.64
C GLY A 175 -0.07 -10.87 -4.18
N CYS A 176 -0.60 -10.45 -3.03
CA CYS A 176 -0.17 -9.24 -2.35
C CYS A 176 0.11 -9.54 -0.89
N TYR A 177 1.29 -9.18 -0.43
CA TYR A 177 1.75 -9.31 0.94
C TYR A 177 1.67 -7.94 1.60
N VAL A 178 1.02 -7.82 2.78
CA VAL A 178 0.80 -6.53 3.42
C VAL A 178 1.45 -6.49 4.80
N TYR A 179 2.33 -5.54 5.00
CA TYR A 179 2.82 -5.16 6.31
C TYR A 179 2.15 -3.86 6.77
N CYS A 180 1.67 -3.83 8.01
CA CYS A 180 1.10 -2.63 8.63
C CYS A 180 1.99 -2.19 9.79
N THR A 181 2.37 -0.92 9.84
CA THR A 181 3.04 -0.35 11.02
C THR A 181 2.13 -0.35 12.25
N ASP A 182 0.81 -0.27 12.05
CA ASP A 182 -0.20 -0.39 13.10
C ASP A 182 -0.61 -1.86 13.32
N ALA A 183 -0.32 -2.39 14.51
CA ALA A 183 -0.60 -3.78 14.85
C ALA A 183 -2.12 -4.08 14.92
N ALA A 184 -2.95 -3.10 15.30
CA ALA A 184 -4.39 -3.28 15.36
C ALA A 184 -4.99 -3.39 13.95
N LEU A 185 -4.47 -2.62 12.99
CA LEU A 185 -4.83 -2.74 11.57
C LEU A 185 -4.45 -4.11 11.00
N ALA A 186 -3.24 -4.59 11.33
CA ALA A 186 -2.80 -5.92 10.94
C ALA A 186 -3.75 -7.02 11.45
N GLN A 187 -4.13 -6.96 12.74
CA GLN A 187 -5.09 -7.90 13.34
C GLN A 187 -6.48 -7.79 12.72
N TYR A 188 -6.93 -6.59 12.39
CA TYR A 188 -8.20 -6.37 11.70
C TYR A 188 -8.21 -7.06 10.33
N PHE A 189 -7.18 -6.88 9.52
CA PHE A 189 -7.06 -7.55 8.24
C PHE A 189 -7.03 -9.07 8.38
N LYS A 190 -6.32 -9.60 9.37
CA LYS A 190 -6.30 -11.03 9.68
C LYS A 190 -7.68 -11.60 9.99
N LYS A 191 -8.48 -10.86 10.78
CA LYS A 191 -9.87 -11.26 11.10
C LYS A 191 -10.74 -11.31 9.84
N LEU A 192 -10.65 -10.29 8.98
CA LEU A 192 -11.40 -10.23 7.72
C LEU A 192 -11.11 -11.43 6.82
N LEU A 193 -9.84 -11.81 6.70
CA LEU A 193 -9.43 -12.95 5.90
C LEU A 193 -9.93 -14.29 6.42
N LYS A 194 -9.85 -14.49 7.76
CA LYS A 194 -10.40 -15.71 8.39
C LYS A 194 -11.91 -15.82 8.20
N GLN A 195 -12.64 -14.71 8.27
CA GLN A 195 -14.08 -14.68 8.01
C GLN A 195 -14.39 -15.06 6.57
N LYS A 196 -13.61 -14.56 5.61
CA LYS A 196 -13.78 -14.89 4.19
C LYS A 196 -13.53 -16.37 3.91
N SER A 197 -12.49 -16.95 4.49
CA SER A 197 -12.19 -18.36 4.33
C SER A 197 -13.33 -19.27 4.84
N ARG A 198 -14.02 -18.85 5.90
CA ARG A 198 -15.22 -19.54 6.41
C ARG A 198 -16.42 -19.38 5.49
N ASN A 199 -16.64 -18.17 4.95
CA ASN A 199 -17.76 -17.89 4.06
C ASN A 199 -17.58 -18.46 2.65
N LYS A 200 -16.34 -18.78 2.24
CA LYS A 200 -16.04 -19.46 0.96
C LYS A 200 -16.68 -20.85 0.85
N LYS A 201 -16.85 -21.54 1.97
CA LYS A 201 -17.64 -22.79 2.03
C LYS A 201 -19.14 -22.59 1.70
N HIS A 202 -19.60 -21.35 1.65
CA HIS A 202 -21.02 -20.96 1.43
C HIS A 202 -21.19 -20.01 0.20
N GLY A 203 -20.25 -19.98 -0.74
CA GLY A 203 -20.45 -19.36 -2.07
C GLY A 203 -20.44 -17.83 -2.15
N ILE A 204 -20.05 -17.10 -1.10
CA ILE A 204 -20.07 -15.62 -1.12
C ILE A 204 -18.73 -15.05 -1.60
N LYS A 205 -18.80 -14.31 -2.71
CA LYS A 205 -17.65 -13.62 -3.36
C LYS A 205 -17.46 -12.21 -2.80
N THR A 206 -16.21 -11.78 -2.63
CA THR A 206 -15.71 -10.41 -2.51
C THR A 206 -15.66 -9.81 -1.10
N ILE A 207 -14.44 -9.49 -0.61
CA ILE A 207 -14.22 -8.49 0.43
C ILE A 207 -13.93 -7.16 -0.24
N THR A 208 -14.79 -6.18 0.00
CA THR A 208 -14.51 -4.78 -0.28
C THR A 208 -13.93 -4.19 1.01
N LEU A 209 -12.63 -3.90 1.03
CA LEU A 209 -11.98 -3.22 2.16
C LEU A 209 -12.47 -1.78 2.34
N PHE A 210 -13.17 -1.26 1.33
CA PHE A 210 -13.74 0.07 1.30
C PHE A 210 -15.12 -0.03 0.67
N SER A 211 -16.15 0.17 1.49
CA SER A 211 -17.51 0.29 1.00
C SER A 211 -17.67 1.62 0.28
N ASP A 212 -17.98 1.58 -0.93
CA ASP A 212 -18.87 2.38 -1.76
C ASP A 212 -18.31 2.63 -3.17
N SER A 213 -18.88 1.92 -4.11
CA SER A 213 -18.52 2.01 -5.54
C SER A 213 -19.42 2.97 -6.34
N SER A 214 -20.38 3.64 -5.70
CA SER A 214 -21.44 4.39 -6.42
C SER A 214 -21.02 5.80 -6.87
N LYS A 215 -19.85 6.32 -6.48
CA LYS A 215 -19.38 7.68 -6.82
C LYS A 215 -18.13 7.74 -7.69
N ARG A 216 -17.85 6.70 -8.46
CA ARG A 216 -16.59 6.57 -9.23
C ARG A 216 -16.40 7.64 -10.32
N THR A 217 -17.44 8.23 -10.86
CA THR A 217 -17.35 9.04 -12.09
C THR A 217 -17.11 10.51 -11.82
N GLU A 218 -17.55 11.05 -10.70
CA GLU A 218 -17.38 12.48 -10.39
C GLU A 218 -16.02 12.83 -9.79
N LEU A 219 -15.44 11.92 -8.98
CA LEU A 219 -14.15 12.16 -8.32
C LEU A 219 -12.95 12.10 -9.28
N TYR A 220 -13.04 11.31 -10.35
CA TYR A 220 -11.99 11.27 -11.39
C TYR A 220 -11.90 12.59 -12.17
N LYS A 221 -13.00 13.33 -12.28
CA LYS A 221 -13.02 14.67 -12.89
C LYS A 221 -12.48 15.74 -11.95
N SER A 222 -12.72 15.65 -10.64
CA SER A 222 -12.26 16.64 -9.67
C SER A 222 -10.75 16.57 -9.37
N SER A 223 -10.16 15.38 -9.43
CA SER A 223 -8.72 15.21 -9.24
C SER A 223 -7.86 15.75 -10.40
N ARG A 224 -8.43 15.87 -11.61
CA ARG A 224 -7.76 16.53 -12.75
C ARG A 224 -7.79 18.04 -12.69
N THR A 225 -8.74 18.65 -11.98
CA THR A 225 -8.88 20.10 -11.86
C THR A 225 -7.98 20.71 -10.77
N ILE A 226 -7.34 19.88 -9.94
CA ILE A 226 -6.42 20.31 -8.87
C ILE A 226 -4.94 20.20 -9.30
N ALA A 227 -4.66 19.70 -10.51
CA ALA A 227 -3.31 19.42 -11.02
C ALA A 227 -2.79 20.49 -12.00
N TYR A 228 -3.25 21.77 -11.87
CA TYR A 228 -2.64 22.93 -12.50
C TYR A 228 -2.34 24.02 -11.47
#